data_11e779b2c72aebd168ca7bc4c42c9382
#
_entry.id   11e779b2c72aebd168ca7bc4c42c9382
#
_cell.length_a   1.000
_cell.length_b   1.000
_cell.length_c   1.000
_cell.angle_alpha   90.00
_cell.angle_beta   90.00
_cell.angle_gamma   90.00
#
_symmetry.space_group_name_H-M   'P 1'
#
loop_
_entity.id
_entity.type
_entity.pdbx_description
1 polymer ?
#
loop_
_entity_poly.entity_id
_entity_poly.type
_entity_poly.pdbx_seq_one_letter_code
_entity_poly.pdbx_strand_id
1 'polypeptide(L)'
;MTASNDRLDQELTLQSNMLRTERLDVSFGEILNMYENGEIIIDPAFQRLFRWDEEQKTRFIESILLGIPIPPIFVAANSEGIWELVDGLQRISTFLSFVGVLKLDKQSDKKNKWALQSGTRVESLSGYKYETLPQKYRLILKRAVCRVEILKWDSNYDMRYELFKRLNTGGSPLTQQEIRNCIFRDLSSRFNDFLSELAKTTDFKNAVKLSHEQIECLYDEELVLRFFALYDGGEKMNIRSGFAQYMTDYMKRALQDTNFNYPAHRNIFIRVFKILNKLGKGIFNQNNGMFATSLFDVITYGIAINVDKYESTDPIMIQKIIDEKVRKNETFLKVSRRGGNNQKERIVNRIKVAKDVF
;
A
#
# COMPACT_ATOMS: atom_id res chain seq x y z
N MET A 1 13.72 23.45 33.05
CA MET A 1 12.52 23.61 32.22
C MET A 1 12.78 24.41 30.93
N THR A 2 13.60 25.45 30.90
CA THR A 2 13.91 26.27 29.71
C THR A 2 14.56 25.48 28.57
N ALA A 3 15.60 24.70 28.80
CA ALA A 3 16.32 23.95 27.77
C ALA A 3 15.46 22.83 27.09
N SER A 4 14.45 22.33 27.81
CA SER A 4 13.50 21.34 27.23
C SER A 4 12.48 22.00 26.29
N ASN A 5 12.09 23.24 26.60
CA ASN A 5 11.15 23.98 25.76
C ASN A 5 11.84 24.47 24.47
N ASP A 6 13.09 24.96 24.59
CA ASP A 6 13.87 25.39 23.41
C ASP A 6 14.08 24.24 22.41
N ARG A 7 14.35 23.05 22.92
CA ARG A 7 14.48 21.85 22.06
C ARG A 7 13.16 21.47 21.39
N LEU A 8 12.04 21.52 22.15
CA LEU A 8 10.71 21.25 21.60
C LEU A 8 10.36 22.26 20.50
N ASP A 9 10.59 23.53 20.73
CA ASP A 9 10.33 24.59 19.77
C ASP A 9 11.17 24.44 18.50
N GLN A 10 12.45 24.08 18.63
CA GLN A 10 13.32 23.80 17.50
C GLN A 10 12.82 22.60 16.68
N GLU A 11 12.47 21.48 17.34
CA GLU A 11 11.97 20.27 16.67
C GLU A 11 10.63 20.56 15.97
N LEU A 12 9.70 21.26 16.61
CA LEU A 12 8.41 21.62 16.01
C LEU A 12 8.57 22.56 14.81
N THR A 13 9.40 23.59 14.93
CA THR A 13 9.69 24.54 13.85
C THR A 13 10.32 23.83 12.66
N LEU A 14 11.29 22.95 12.90
CA LEU A 14 11.94 22.18 11.83
C LEU A 14 10.93 21.28 11.11
N GLN A 15 10.11 20.56 11.84
CA GLN A 15 9.15 19.63 11.26
C GLN A 15 7.98 20.35 10.55
N SER A 16 7.49 21.46 11.10
CA SER A 16 6.39 22.20 10.47
C SER A 16 6.79 22.83 9.14
N ASN A 17 8.06 23.22 8.98
CA ASN A 17 8.58 23.79 7.74
C ASN A 17 8.80 22.75 6.62
N MET A 18 8.74 21.45 6.95
CA MET A 18 8.90 20.38 5.98
C MET A 18 7.62 20.04 5.19
N LEU A 19 6.47 20.52 5.67
CA LEU A 19 5.18 20.30 5.04
C LEU A 19 4.60 21.61 4.54
N ARG A 20 4.48 21.76 3.23
CA ARG A 20 3.83 22.93 2.62
C ARG A 20 2.51 22.52 2.02
N THR A 21 1.44 23.13 2.52
CA THR A 21 0.07 22.86 2.07
C THR A 21 -0.61 24.14 1.62
N GLU A 22 -1.45 24.03 0.62
CA GLU A 22 -2.43 25.04 0.20
C GLU A 22 -3.84 24.45 0.29
N ARG A 23 -4.84 25.34 0.34
CA ARG A 23 -6.25 24.97 0.41
C ARG A 23 -7.00 25.65 -0.69
N LEU A 24 -7.78 24.86 -1.43
CA LEU A 24 -8.68 25.38 -2.45
C LEU A 24 -10.06 24.75 -2.29
N ASP A 25 -11.08 25.54 -2.52
CA ASP A 25 -12.45 25.07 -2.69
C ASP A 25 -12.74 24.97 -4.18
N VAL A 26 -12.89 23.74 -4.69
CA VAL A 26 -13.03 23.42 -6.11
C VAL A 26 -14.37 22.76 -6.35
N SER A 27 -15.09 23.12 -7.41
CA SER A 27 -16.34 22.44 -7.75
C SER A 27 -16.07 21.04 -8.32
N PHE A 28 -17.01 20.11 -8.12
CA PHE A 28 -16.92 18.80 -8.76
C PHE A 28 -16.89 18.87 -10.30
N GLY A 29 -17.50 19.91 -10.88
CA GLY A 29 -17.41 20.17 -12.30
C GLY A 29 -16.00 20.54 -12.76
N GLU A 30 -15.26 21.30 -11.95
CA GLU A 30 -13.86 21.62 -12.22
C GLU A 30 -12.95 20.40 -12.00
N ILE A 31 -13.16 19.64 -10.94
CA ILE A 31 -12.44 18.37 -10.73
C ILE A 31 -12.62 17.43 -11.93
N LEU A 32 -13.85 17.37 -12.48
CA LEU A 32 -14.14 16.61 -13.68
C LEU A 32 -13.30 17.09 -14.87
N ASN A 33 -13.31 18.40 -15.12
CA ASN A 33 -12.55 19.03 -16.20
C ASN A 33 -11.03 18.78 -16.07
N MET A 34 -10.49 19.02 -14.89
CA MET A 34 -9.08 18.76 -14.58
C MET A 34 -8.70 17.27 -14.80
N TYR A 35 -9.60 16.34 -14.44
CA TYR A 35 -9.36 14.92 -14.65
C TYR A 35 -9.36 14.54 -16.16
N GLU A 36 -10.30 15.06 -16.93
CA GLU A 36 -10.38 14.81 -18.38
C GLU A 36 -9.14 15.36 -19.10
N ASN A 37 -8.64 16.51 -18.66
CA ASN A 37 -7.44 17.17 -19.21
C ASN A 37 -6.11 16.57 -18.69
N GLY A 38 -6.13 15.66 -17.70
CA GLY A 38 -4.93 15.10 -17.11
C GLY A 38 -4.21 15.99 -16.11
N GLU A 39 -4.87 17.02 -15.61
CA GLU A 39 -4.39 17.94 -14.57
C GLU A 39 -4.56 17.35 -13.16
N ILE A 40 -5.51 16.40 -13.00
CA ILE A 40 -5.63 15.51 -11.85
C ILE A 40 -5.40 14.07 -12.31
N ILE A 41 -4.47 13.39 -11.67
CA ILE A 41 -4.15 11.99 -11.93
C ILE A 41 -4.62 11.13 -10.76
N ILE A 42 -5.32 10.05 -11.09
CA ILE A 42 -5.56 8.94 -10.18
C ILE A 42 -4.69 7.79 -10.66
N ASP A 43 -3.67 7.43 -9.90
CA ASP A 43 -2.78 6.33 -10.27
C ASP A 43 -3.58 5.04 -10.55
N PRO A 44 -3.27 4.28 -11.61
CA PRO A 44 -3.93 3.01 -11.92
C PRO A 44 -3.86 1.98 -10.78
N ALA A 45 -2.77 1.97 -10.01
CA ALA A 45 -2.68 1.14 -8.82
C ALA A 45 -3.67 1.57 -7.73
N PHE A 46 -3.92 2.88 -7.59
CA PHE A 46 -4.95 3.46 -6.73
C PHE A 46 -6.37 3.17 -7.23
N GLN A 47 -6.59 3.20 -8.53
CA GLN A 47 -7.92 2.92 -9.10
C GLN A 47 -8.41 1.51 -8.79
N ARG A 48 -7.49 0.52 -8.65
CA ARG A 48 -7.82 -0.84 -8.21
C ARG A 48 -8.44 -0.87 -6.81
N LEU A 49 -8.20 0.14 -6.02
CA LEU A 49 -8.71 0.31 -4.65
C LEU A 49 -10.09 0.98 -4.60
N PHE A 50 -10.73 1.24 -5.74
CA PHE A 50 -12.11 1.71 -5.79
C PHE A 50 -13.05 0.56 -5.40
N ARG A 51 -13.35 0.48 -4.10
CA ARG A 51 -14.01 -0.66 -3.44
C ARG A 51 -15.38 -0.34 -2.87
N TRP A 52 -15.84 0.90 -2.92
CA TRP A 52 -17.17 1.23 -2.44
C TRP A 52 -18.22 0.41 -3.17
N ASP A 53 -19.12 -0.20 -2.40
CA ASP A 53 -20.31 -0.87 -2.92
C ASP A 53 -21.33 0.16 -3.46
N GLU A 54 -22.40 -0.32 -4.04
CA GLU A 54 -23.39 0.55 -4.67
C GLU A 54 -24.17 1.39 -3.65
N GLU A 55 -24.36 0.89 -2.43
CA GLU A 55 -25.01 1.65 -1.35
C GLU A 55 -24.11 2.83 -0.90
N GLN A 56 -22.83 2.58 -0.67
CA GLN A 56 -21.87 3.61 -0.29
C GLN A 56 -21.75 4.69 -1.37
N LYS A 57 -21.67 4.29 -2.63
CA LYS A 57 -21.65 5.20 -3.78
C LYS A 57 -22.92 6.04 -3.85
N THR A 58 -24.09 5.41 -3.71
CA THR A 58 -25.38 6.10 -3.71
C THR A 58 -25.47 7.11 -2.58
N ARG A 59 -25.08 6.71 -1.36
CA ARG A 59 -25.06 7.59 -0.18
C ARG A 59 -24.17 8.82 -0.39
N PHE A 60 -23.06 8.66 -1.07
CA PHE A 60 -22.17 9.78 -1.38
C PHE A 60 -22.82 10.77 -2.37
N ILE A 61 -23.43 10.29 -3.46
CA ILE A 61 -24.16 11.15 -4.41
C ILE A 61 -25.36 11.81 -3.75
N GLU A 62 -26.10 11.08 -2.92
CA GLU A 62 -27.20 11.63 -2.10
C GLU A 62 -26.70 12.76 -1.20
N SER A 63 -25.56 12.58 -0.54
CA SER A 63 -24.97 13.61 0.33
C SER A 63 -24.67 14.89 -0.43
N ILE A 64 -24.13 14.80 -1.64
CA ILE A 64 -23.90 15.97 -2.50
C ILE A 64 -25.21 16.65 -2.86
N LEU A 65 -26.23 15.89 -3.27
CA LEU A 65 -27.53 16.41 -3.65
C LEU A 65 -28.25 17.11 -2.49
N LEU A 66 -28.06 16.64 -1.27
CA LEU A 66 -28.63 17.21 -0.05
C LEU A 66 -27.79 18.36 0.53
N GLY A 67 -26.62 18.65 -0.04
CA GLY A 67 -25.71 19.69 0.47
C GLY A 67 -25.03 19.32 1.79
N ILE A 68 -24.94 18.02 2.10
CA ILE A 68 -24.22 17.53 3.30
C ILE A 68 -22.73 17.76 3.08
N PRO A 69 -22.01 18.35 4.06
CA PRO A 69 -20.59 18.61 3.95
C PRO A 69 -19.79 17.33 3.68
N ILE A 70 -18.90 17.39 2.69
CA ILE A 70 -18.03 16.28 2.28
C ILE A 70 -16.64 16.49 2.88
N PRO A 71 -16.02 15.46 3.43
CA PRO A 71 -14.64 15.54 3.91
C PRO A 71 -13.71 16.01 2.77
N PRO A 72 -12.67 16.81 3.08
CA PRO A 72 -11.72 17.29 2.08
C PRO A 72 -10.99 16.15 1.39
N ILE A 73 -10.59 16.35 0.15
CA ILE A 73 -9.65 15.47 -0.55
C ILE A 73 -8.24 16.02 -0.41
N PHE A 74 -7.25 15.15 -0.53
CA PHE A 74 -5.85 15.52 -0.50
C PHE A 74 -5.19 15.17 -1.81
N VAL A 75 -4.42 16.09 -2.35
CA VAL A 75 -3.64 15.91 -3.58
C VAL A 75 -2.19 16.32 -3.36
N ALA A 76 -1.26 15.68 -4.06
CA ALA A 76 0.12 16.12 -4.17
C ALA A 76 0.31 16.81 -5.51
N ALA A 77 0.79 18.04 -5.52
CA ALA A 77 1.19 18.72 -6.74
C ALA A 77 2.62 18.28 -7.09
N ASN A 78 2.88 17.93 -8.36
CA ASN A 78 4.23 17.69 -8.86
C ASN A 78 4.89 19.02 -9.31
N SER A 79 6.12 18.95 -9.85
CA SER A 79 6.86 20.14 -10.32
C SER A 79 6.19 20.84 -11.50
N GLU A 80 5.34 20.16 -12.24
CA GLU A 80 4.58 20.69 -13.38
C GLU A 80 3.22 21.27 -12.97
N GLY A 81 2.86 21.18 -11.68
CA GLY A 81 1.58 21.63 -11.16
C GLY A 81 0.43 20.63 -11.31
N ILE A 82 0.71 19.43 -11.85
CA ILE A 82 -0.27 18.36 -11.97
C ILE A 82 -0.54 17.77 -10.58
N TRP A 83 -1.81 17.53 -10.28
CA TRP A 83 -2.24 16.99 -8.99
C TRP A 83 -2.36 15.48 -9.05
N GLU A 84 -1.72 14.80 -8.12
CA GLU A 84 -1.90 13.37 -7.89
C GLU A 84 -2.79 13.16 -6.66
N LEU A 85 -3.83 12.35 -6.79
CA LEU A 85 -4.78 12.11 -5.70
C LEU A 85 -4.14 11.26 -4.60
N VAL A 86 -4.16 11.79 -3.37
CA VAL A 86 -3.56 11.23 -2.16
C VAL A 86 -4.60 10.57 -1.25
N ASP A 87 -5.68 11.30 -0.96
CA ASP A 87 -6.86 10.81 -0.25
C ASP A 87 -8.13 11.32 -0.90
N GLY A 88 -9.20 10.57 -0.73
CA GLY A 88 -10.48 10.85 -1.38
C GLY A 88 -10.74 10.02 -2.63
N LEU A 89 -9.94 8.97 -2.87
CA LEU A 89 -10.08 8.07 -4.02
C LEU A 89 -11.53 7.61 -4.21
N GLN A 90 -12.15 7.08 -3.15
CA GLN A 90 -13.52 6.56 -3.22
C GLN A 90 -14.50 7.65 -3.65
N ARG A 91 -14.36 8.86 -3.10
CA ARG A 91 -15.23 10.02 -3.38
C ARG A 91 -15.09 10.48 -4.82
N ILE A 92 -13.86 10.73 -5.27
CA ILE A 92 -13.62 11.23 -6.64
C ILE A 92 -13.94 10.15 -7.67
N SER A 93 -13.52 8.90 -7.46
CA SER A 93 -13.84 7.79 -8.37
C SER A 93 -15.34 7.53 -8.45
N THR A 94 -16.08 7.67 -7.34
CA THR A 94 -17.55 7.56 -7.35
C THR A 94 -18.17 8.62 -8.23
N PHE A 95 -17.77 9.88 -8.07
CA PHE A 95 -18.30 10.97 -8.89
C PHE A 95 -17.95 10.78 -10.37
N LEU A 96 -16.68 10.55 -10.70
CA LEU A 96 -16.21 10.35 -12.07
C LEU A 96 -16.87 9.14 -12.74
N SER A 97 -17.02 8.02 -12.01
CA SER A 97 -17.68 6.82 -12.54
C SER A 97 -19.19 7.01 -12.71
N PHE A 98 -19.84 7.78 -11.84
CA PHE A 98 -21.27 8.11 -11.99
C PHE A 98 -21.51 8.96 -13.24
N VAL A 99 -20.65 9.97 -13.50
CA VAL A 99 -20.66 10.75 -14.73
C VAL A 99 -20.28 9.90 -15.95
N GLY A 100 -19.43 8.87 -15.77
CA GLY A 100 -19.05 7.94 -16.82
C GLY A 100 -17.72 8.23 -17.50
N VAL A 101 -16.84 9.03 -16.85
CA VAL A 101 -15.54 9.45 -17.40
C VAL A 101 -14.35 8.81 -16.70
N LEU A 102 -14.57 8.01 -15.66
CA LEU A 102 -13.48 7.35 -14.95
C LEU A 102 -12.73 6.40 -15.90
N LYS A 103 -11.44 6.69 -16.13
CA LYS A 103 -10.56 5.89 -16.98
C LYS A 103 -10.17 4.64 -16.18
N LEU A 104 -10.63 3.49 -16.59
CA LEU A 104 -10.39 2.21 -15.93
C LEU A 104 -9.63 1.30 -16.90
N ASP A 105 -8.85 0.33 -16.36
CA ASP A 105 -8.25 -0.73 -17.19
C ASP A 105 -9.32 -1.50 -17.96
N LYS A 106 -8.97 -2.03 -19.15
CA LYS A 106 -9.87 -2.65 -20.16
C LYS A 106 -10.92 -3.65 -19.66
N GLN A 107 -10.83 -4.13 -18.42
CA GLN A 107 -11.81 -5.07 -17.83
C GLN A 107 -12.91 -4.39 -16.99
N SER A 108 -12.89 -3.09 -16.79
CA SER A 108 -13.72 -2.41 -15.80
C SER A 108 -14.66 -1.34 -16.33
N ASP A 109 -14.93 -1.27 -17.63
CA ASP A 109 -15.95 -0.35 -18.21
C ASP A 109 -17.33 -0.51 -17.55
N LYS A 110 -17.62 -1.67 -16.95
CA LYS A 110 -18.85 -1.93 -16.20
C LYS A 110 -19.01 -1.07 -14.93
N LYS A 111 -17.95 -0.43 -14.44
CA LYS A 111 -18.00 0.43 -13.25
C LYS A 111 -18.49 1.84 -13.55
N ASN A 112 -18.57 2.23 -14.81
CA ASN A 112 -19.04 3.55 -15.24
C ASN A 112 -20.55 3.55 -15.48
N LYS A 113 -21.18 4.73 -15.35
CA LYS A 113 -22.60 4.99 -15.68
C LYS A 113 -23.58 4.09 -14.92
N TRP A 114 -23.24 3.75 -13.71
CA TRP A 114 -24.08 2.96 -12.82
C TRP A 114 -25.35 3.72 -12.39
N ALA A 115 -26.37 2.97 -11.95
CA ALA A 115 -27.63 3.55 -11.45
C ALA A 115 -27.58 3.67 -9.92
N LEU A 116 -28.13 4.78 -9.41
CA LEU A 116 -28.33 4.97 -7.97
C LEU A 116 -29.29 3.88 -7.45
N GLN A 117 -29.02 3.43 -6.25
CA GLN A 117 -29.94 2.62 -5.45
C GLN A 117 -30.93 3.51 -4.69
N SER A 118 -31.81 2.93 -3.89
CA SER A 118 -32.61 3.67 -2.92
C SER A 118 -31.71 4.41 -1.95
N GLY A 119 -31.85 5.73 -1.88
CA GLY A 119 -31.09 6.55 -0.93
C GLY A 119 -31.57 6.34 0.50
N THR A 120 -30.73 6.67 1.47
CA THR A 120 -31.10 6.58 2.90
C THR A 120 -32.15 7.61 3.31
N ARG A 121 -32.18 8.76 2.66
CA ARG A 121 -33.10 9.86 2.89
C ARG A 121 -34.04 10.11 1.72
N VAL A 122 -33.60 9.77 0.51
CA VAL A 122 -34.33 10.03 -0.74
C VAL A 122 -34.47 8.71 -1.51
N GLU A 123 -35.51 7.95 -1.15
CA GLU A 123 -35.81 6.63 -1.73
C GLU A 123 -35.99 6.69 -3.25
N SER A 124 -36.54 7.77 -3.76
CA SER A 124 -36.81 8.00 -5.20
C SER A 124 -35.56 8.17 -6.05
N LEU A 125 -34.35 8.14 -5.49
CA LEU A 125 -33.10 8.10 -6.25
C LEU A 125 -32.91 6.81 -7.04
N SER A 126 -33.55 5.74 -6.62
CA SER A 126 -33.42 4.40 -7.22
C SER A 126 -33.65 4.42 -8.73
N GLY A 127 -32.69 3.83 -9.45
CA GLY A 127 -32.74 3.68 -10.91
C GLY A 127 -32.22 4.89 -11.71
N TYR A 128 -32.02 6.05 -11.09
CA TYR A 128 -31.45 7.19 -11.80
C TYR A 128 -29.96 6.98 -12.10
N LYS A 129 -29.57 7.24 -13.34
CA LYS A 129 -28.18 7.44 -13.78
C LYS A 129 -27.90 8.93 -13.92
N TYR A 130 -26.63 9.32 -13.99
CA TYR A 130 -26.27 10.73 -14.20
C TYR A 130 -27.00 11.36 -15.39
N GLU A 131 -27.08 10.62 -16.51
CA GLU A 131 -27.70 11.09 -17.76
C GLU A 131 -29.23 11.25 -17.64
N THR A 132 -29.88 10.42 -16.82
CA THR A 132 -31.34 10.43 -16.62
C THR A 132 -31.79 11.35 -15.48
N LEU A 133 -30.84 11.83 -14.63
CA LEU A 133 -31.17 12.84 -13.63
C LEU A 133 -31.68 14.13 -14.29
N PRO A 134 -32.74 14.76 -13.74
CA PRO A 134 -33.15 16.07 -14.18
C PRO A 134 -32.00 17.10 -14.17
N GLN A 135 -31.96 18.01 -15.14
CA GLN A 135 -30.87 18.99 -15.29
C GLN A 135 -30.56 19.76 -14.01
N LYS A 136 -31.59 20.11 -13.23
CA LYS A 136 -31.44 20.79 -11.94
C LYS A 136 -30.48 20.05 -11.02
N TYR A 137 -30.62 18.73 -10.87
CA TYR A 137 -29.80 17.91 -9.97
C TYR A 137 -28.40 17.67 -10.51
N ARG A 138 -28.25 17.53 -11.83
CA ARG A 138 -26.91 17.48 -12.46
C ARG A 138 -26.13 18.78 -12.24
N LEU A 139 -26.82 19.95 -12.26
CA LEU A 139 -26.18 21.21 -11.94
C LEU A 139 -25.78 21.32 -10.46
N ILE A 140 -26.61 20.81 -9.53
CA ILE A 140 -26.24 20.73 -8.10
C ILE A 140 -24.98 19.91 -7.94
N LEU A 141 -24.90 18.72 -8.54
CA LEU A 141 -23.72 17.85 -8.48
C LEU A 141 -22.47 18.55 -9.03
N LYS A 142 -22.55 19.18 -10.20
CA LYS A 142 -21.40 19.90 -10.80
C LYS A 142 -20.94 21.10 -9.99
N ARG A 143 -21.86 21.83 -9.36
CA ARG A 143 -21.58 23.06 -8.61
C ARG A 143 -21.24 22.81 -7.15
N ALA A 144 -21.47 21.60 -6.66
CA ALA A 144 -21.09 21.23 -5.29
C ALA A 144 -19.58 21.41 -5.11
N VAL A 145 -19.21 21.98 -3.97
CA VAL A 145 -17.82 22.31 -3.65
C VAL A 145 -17.16 21.13 -2.92
N CYS A 146 -15.98 20.78 -3.36
CA CYS A 146 -15.07 19.88 -2.69
C CYS A 146 -13.86 20.68 -2.19
N ARG A 147 -13.56 20.61 -0.91
CA ARG A 147 -12.32 21.18 -0.35
C ARG A 147 -11.14 20.30 -0.73
N VAL A 148 -10.10 20.93 -1.30
CA VAL A 148 -8.86 20.28 -1.71
C VAL A 148 -7.72 20.80 -0.84
N GLU A 149 -7.03 19.91 -0.14
CA GLU A 149 -5.78 20.18 0.55
C GLU A 149 -4.63 19.76 -0.38
N ILE A 150 -3.82 20.72 -0.80
CA ILE A 150 -2.75 20.51 -1.78
C ILE A 150 -1.42 20.44 -1.08
N LEU A 151 -0.73 19.30 -1.23
CA LEU A 151 0.65 19.12 -0.81
C LEU A 151 1.57 19.62 -1.91
N LYS A 152 2.42 20.59 -1.60
CA LYS A 152 3.35 21.13 -2.59
C LYS A 152 4.45 20.13 -2.92
N TRP A 153 4.94 20.18 -4.16
CA TRP A 153 5.99 19.29 -4.68
C TRP A 153 7.30 19.34 -3.89
N ASP A 154 7.63 20.49 -3.28
CA ASP A 154 8.81 20.70 -2.45
C ASP A 154 8.65 20.22 -1.00
N SER A 155 7.49 19.61 -0.67
CA SER A 155 7.29 18.97 0.62
C SER A 155 8.18 17.73 0.75
N ASN A 156 8.77 17.55 1.94
CA ASN A 156 9.62 16.39 2.21
C ASN A 156 8.84 15.07 2.08
N TYR A 157 9.43 14.06 1.41
CA TYR A 157 8.80 12.74 1.21
C TYR A 157 8.43 12.03 2.51
N ASP A 158 9.23 12.19 3.56
CA ASP A 158 8.93 11.59 4.86
C ASP A 158 7.68 12.21 5.48
N MET A 159 7.49 13.52 5.31
CA MET A 159 6.28 14.21 5.76
C MET A 159 5.06 13.85 4.91
N ARG A 160 5.23 13.65 3.60
CA ARG A 160 4.17 13.13 2.74
C ARG A 160 3.73 11.75 3.22
N TYR A 161 4.66 10.84 3.50
CA TYR A 161 4.38 9.50 4.02
C TYR A 161 3.64 9.54 5.35
N GLU A 162 4.11 10.35 6.31
CA GLU A 162 3.46 10.52 7.61
C GLU A 162 2.04 11.10 7.47
N LEU A 163 1.84 12.06 6.58
CA LEU A 163 0.52 12.62 6.31
C LEU A 163 -0.43 11.56 5.74
N PHE A 164 -0.02 10.84 4.72
CA PHE A 164 -0.79 9.74 4.15
C PHE A 164 -1.21 8.72 5.20
N LYS A 165 -0.25 8.30 6.04
CA LYS A 165 -0.50 7.35 7.11
C LYS A 165 -1.53 7.86 8.12
N ARG A 166 -1.50 9.17 8.44
CA ARG A 166 -2.43 9.80 9.38
C ARG A 166 -3.82 10.03 8.78
N LEU A 167 -3.89 10.39 7.50
CA LEU A 167 -5.15 10.60 6.80
C LEU A 167 -5.89 9.29 6.53
N ASN A 168 -5.14 8.21 6.32
CA ASN A 168 -5.65 6.90 5.98
C ASN A 168 -6.34 6.18 7.17
N THR A 169 -7.05 6.92 8.01
CA THR A 169 -7.73 6.38 9.20
C THR A 169 -9.23 6.20 9.03
N GLY A 170 -9.79 6.58 7.86
CA GLY A 170 -11.23 6.58 7.60
C GLY A 170 -11.64 5.67 6.43
N GLY A 171 -12.80 5.04 6.51
CA GLY A 171 -13.39 4.27 5.41
C GLY A 171 -12.70 2.93 5.13
N SER A 172 -12.12 2.78 3.95
CA SER A 172 -11.33 1.59 3.54
C SER A 172 -9.84 1.96 3.56
N PRO A 173 -9.13 1.74 4.68
CA PRO A 173 -7.76 2.20 4.83
C PRO A 173 -6.81 1.48 3.86
N LEU A 174 -5.85 2.21 3.30
CA LEU A 174 -4.77 1.67 2.50
C LEU A 174 -3.79 0.89 3.37
N THR A 175 -3.20 -0.15 2.81
CA THR A 175 -2.08 -0.85 3.45
C THR A 175 -0.81 0.00 3.40
N GLN A 176 0.16 -0.38 4.22
CA GLN A 176 1.47 0.30 4.21
C GLN A 176 2.18 0.21 2.85
N GLN A 177 1.99 -0.89 2.12
CA GLN A 177 2.58 -1.07 0.79
C GLN A 177 1.90 -0.20 -0.26
N GLU A 178 0.58 -0.13 -0.22
CA GLU A 178 -0.18 0.78 -1.07
C GLU A 178 0.30 2.23 -0.87
N ILE A 179 0.48 2.67 0.38
CA ILE A 179 1.00 3.99 0.71
C ILE A 179 2.42 4.18 0.16
N ARG A 180 3.33 3.20 0.34
CA ARG A 180 4.70 3.28 -0.20
C ARG A 180 4.71 3.42 -1.71
N ASN A 181 3.93 2.59 -2.40
CA ASN A 181 3.86 2.62 -3.86
C ASN A 181 3.38 3.98 -4.38
N CYS A 182 2.45 4.63 -3.69
CA CYS A 182 1.97 5.94 -4.07
C CYS A 182 3.02 7.03 -3.92
N ILE A 183 3.66 7.09 -2.76
CA ILE A 183 4.54 8.20 -2.42
C ILE A 183 5.88 8.12 -3.14
N PHE A 184 6.38 6.90 -3.34
CA PHE A 184 7.71 6.71 -3.89
C PHE A 184 7.75 6.54 -5.41
N ARG A 185 6.58 6.47 -6.07
CA ARG A 185 6.52 6.34 -7.53
C ARG A 185 7.09 7.55 -8.24
N ASP A 186 6.88 8.75 -7.69
CA ASP A 186 7.46 10.00 -8.21
C ASP A 186 8.99 10.01 -8.19
N LEU A 187 9.61 9.29 -7.24
CA LEU A 187 11.08 9.20 -7.18
C LEU A 187 11.64 8.32 -8.29
N SER A 188 11.03 7.16 -8.50
CA SER A 188 11.36 6.23 -9.57
C SER A 188 10.36 5.07 -9.59
N SER A 189 9.80 4.74 -10.76
CA SER A 189 8.97 3.55 -10.91
C SER A 189 9.81 2.26 -10.87
N ARG A 190 11.10 2.33 -11.18
CA ARG A 190 11.97 1.17 -11.41
C ARG A 190 11.98 0.16 -10.26
N PHE A 191 12.07 0.61 -9.02
CA PHE A 191 12.08 -0.30 -7.87
C PHE A 191 10.69 -0.87 -7.59
N ASN A 192 9.62 -0.06 -7.75
CA ASN A 192 8.24 -0.52 -7.63
C ASN A 192 7.93 -1.58 -8.70
N ASP A 193 8.32 -1.33 -9.94
CA ASP A 193 8.15 -2.28 -11.05
C ASP A 193 8.91 -3.58 -10.78
N PHE A 194 10.14 -3.49 -10.22
CA PHE A 194 10.94 -4.63 -9.82
C PHE A 194 10.25 -5.49 -8.74
N LEU A 195 9.67 -4.86 -7.70
CA LEU A 195 8.90 -5.59 -6.68
C LEU A 195 7.67 -6.28 -7.29
N SER A 196 6.93 -5.55 -8.13
CA SER A 196 5.73 -6.05 -8.79
C SER A 196 6.02 -7.21 -9.76
N GLU A 197 7.12 -7.14 -10.51
CA GLU A 197 7.56 -8.23 -11.38
C GLU A 197 7.89 -9.51 -10.59
N LEU A 198 8.62 -9.38 -9.49
CA LEU A 198 8.99 -10.51 -8.65
C LEU A 198 7.78 -11.13 -7.95
N ALA A 199 6.84 -10.32 -7.49
CA ALA A 199 5.58 -10.77 -6.90
C ALA A 199 4.73 -11.60 -7.89
N LYS A 200 4.89 -11.38 -9.21
CA LYS A 200 4.17 -12.11 -10.25
C LYS A 200 4.82 -13.42 -10.68
N THR A 201 6.04 -13.72 -10.21
CA THR A 201 6.73 -14.95 -10.57
C THR A 201 5.98 -16.19 -10.08
N THR A 202 5.99 -17.25 -10.89
CA THR A 202 5.23 -18.48 -10.61
C THR A 202 5.71 -19.15 -9.32
N ASP A 203 7.02 -19.24 -9.11
CA ASP A 203 7.60 -19.88 -7.94
C ASP A 203 7.21 -19.16 -6.64
N PHE A 204 7.23 -17.81 -6.65
CA PHE A 204 6.78 -17.03 -5.50
C PHE A 204 5.30 -17.23 -5.21
N LYS A 205 4.42 -17.07 -6.21
CA LYS A 205 2.95 -17.25 -6.05
C LYS A 205 2.59 -18.62 -5.52
N ASN A 206 3.26 -19.66 -6.01
CA ASN A 206 3.02 -21.02 -5.55
C ASN A 206 3.44 -21.22 -4.10
N ALA A 207 4.58 -20.68 -3.70
CA ALA A 207 5.12 -20.83 -2.35
C ALA A 207 4.30 -20.06 -1.31
N VAL A 208 3.90 -18.79 -1.60
CA VAL A 208 3.22 -17.94 -0.60
C VAL A 208 1.71 -18.19 -0.51
N LYS A 209 1.04 -18.56 -1.58
CA LYS A 209 -0.40 -18.86 -1.63
C LYS A 209 -1.26 -17.85 -0.86
N LEU A 210 -1.27 -16.62 -1.33
CA LEU A 210 -2.07 -15.53 -0.76
C LEU A 210 -3.54 -15.59 -1.24
N SER A 211 -4.45 -15.01 -0.45
CA SER A 211 -5.84 -14.79 -0.87
C SER A 211 -5.91 -13.67 -1.92
N HIS A 212 -7.01 -13.63 -2.67
CA HIS A 212 -7.27 -12.56 -3.65
C HIS A 212 -7.24 -11.18 -2.99
N GLU A 213 -7.88 -11.05 -1.82
CA GLU A 213 -7.89 -9.81 -1.04
C GLU A 213 -6.48 -9.36 -0.62
N GLN A 214 -5.61 -10.30 -0.21
CA GLN A 214 -4.22 -9.98 0.12
C GLN A 214 -3.44 -9.46 -1.09
N ILE A 215 -3.65 -10.04 -2.26
CA ILE A 215 -3.02 -9.61 -3.51
C ILE A 215 -3.56 -8.23 -3.94
N GLU A 216 -4.86 -8.00 -3.83
CA GLU A 216 -5.46 -6.69 -4.11
C GLU A 216 -4.92 -5.59 -3.20
N CYS A 217 -4.53 -5.92 -1.97
CA CYS A 217 -3.91 -5.02 -1.00
C CYS A 217 -2.38 -4.94 -1.14
N LEU A 218 -1.80 -5.44 -2.23
CA LEU A 218 -0.36 -5.45 -2.52
C LEU A 218 0.50 -6.13 -1.43
N TYR A 219 -0.08 -7.10 -0.72
CA TYR A 219 0.64 -7.82 0.32
C TYR A 219 1.73 -8.73 -0.26
N ASP A 220 1.55 -9.20 -1.49
CA ASP A 220 2.57 -9.92 -2.26
C ASP A 220 3.80 -9.03 -2.54
N GLU A 221 3.62 -7.79 -2.95
CA GLU A 221 4.71 -6.83 -3.14
C GLU A 221 5.37 -6.45 -1.80
N GLU A 222 4.58 -6.33 -0.71
CA GLU A 222 5.12 -6.12 0.63
C GLU A 222 6.02 -7.27 1.07
N LEU A 223 5.67 -8.51 0.76
CA LEU A 223 6.50 -9.68 1.06
C LEU A 223 7.81 -9.69 0.28
N VAL A 224 7.80 -9.26 -1.00
CA VAL A 224 9.03 -9.09 -1.77
C VAL A 224 9.94 -8.02 -1.16
N LEU A 225 9.36 -6.85 -0.82
CA LEU A 225 10.10 -5.79 -0.12
C LEU A 225 10.66 -6.27 1.21
N ARG A 226 9.86 -7.00 1.96
CA ARG A 226 10.23 -7.58 3.25
C ARG A 226 11.40 -8.55 3.14
N PHE A 227 11.39 -9.40 2.11
CA PHE A 227 12.47 -10.30 1.81
C PHE A 227 13.80 -9.56 1.64
N PHE A 228 13.84 -8.53 0.79
CA PHE A 228 15.06 -7.77 0.56
C PHE A 228 15.50 -6.95 1.77
N ALA A 229 14.56 -6.33 2.46
CA ALA A 229 14.85 -5.57 3.68
C ALA A 229 15.49 -6.45 4.77
N LEU A 230 15.06 -7.71 4.89
CA LEU A 230 15.66 -8.69 5.79
C LEU A 230 17.00 -9.20 5.28
N TYR A 231 17.10 -9.55 4.00
CA TYR A 231 18.30 -10.10 3.38
C TYR A 231 19.48 -9.13 3.43
N ASP A 232 19.29 -7.89 3.02
CA ASP A 232 20.34 -6.88 3.03
C ASP A 232 20.64 -6.35 4.43
N GLY A 233 19.61 -6.27 5.29
CA GLY A 233 19.74 -5.74 6.64
C GLY A 233 20.40 -6.74 7.61
N GLY A 234 19.94 -7.98 7.58
CA GLY A 234 20.43 -9.04 8.46
C GLY A 234 20.47 -8.61 9.93
N GLU A 235 21.55 -8.93 10.63
CA GLU A 235 21.77 -8.52 12.03
C GLU A 235 22.11 -7.04 12.21
N LYS A 236 22.52 -6.36 11.12
CA LYS A 236 22.92 -4.95 11.14
C LYS A 236 21.72 -4.00 11.03
N MET A 237 20.50 -4.54 11.01
CA MET A 237 19.29 -3.74 10.91
C MET A 237 19.16 -2.73 12.06
N ASN A 238 19.11 -1.44 11.72
CA ASN A 238 18.83 -0.38 12.68
C ASN A 238 17.33 -0.04 12.69
N ILE A 239 16.54 -0.88 13.36
CA ILE A 239 15.09 -0.68 13.49
C ILE A 239 14.83 0.28 14.66
N ARG A 240 14.41 1.50 14.37
CA ARG A 240 14.10 2.54 15.38
C ARG A 240 12.61 2.60 15.72
N SER A 241 11.77 2.68 14.70
CA SER A 241 10.31 2.93 14.81
C SER A 241 9.47 1.73 14.34
N GLY A 242 9.99 0.51 14.47
CA GLY A 242 9.34 -0.71 14.00
C GLY A 242 9.75 -1.11 12.57
N PHE A 243 9.47 -2.37 12.22
CA PHE A 243 9.95 -2.94 10.96
C PHE A 243 9.21 -2.38 9.73
N ALA A 244 7.95 -1.96 9.89
CA ALA A 244 7.22 -1.31 8.79
C ALA A 244 7.91 -0.02 8.33
N GLN A 245 8.39 0.80 9.29
CA GLN A 245 9.17 1.99 8.98
C GLN A 245 10.53 1.64 8.39
N TYR A 246 11.19 0.61 8.91
CA TYR A 246 12.46 0.12 8.35
C TYR A 246 12.34 -0.29 6.88
N MET A 247 11.25 -0.98 6.50
CA MET A 247 10.97 -1.31 5.10
C MET A 247 10.74 -0.06 4.24
N THR A 248 10.09 0.96 4.79
CA THR A 248 9.89 2.25 4.12
C THR A 248 11.23 2.94 3.85
N ASP A 249 12.09 3.01 4.87
CA ASP A 249 13.43 3.60 4.77
C ASP A 249 14.33 2.79 3.82
N TYR A 250 14.20 1.47 3.82
CA TYR A 250 14.90 0.59 2.88
C TYR A 250 14.47 0.87 1.44
N MET A 251 13.16 0.91 1.17
CA MET A 251 12.62 1.21 -0.15
C MET A 251 13.10 2.58 -0.66
N LYS A 252 13.04 3.60 0.18
CA LYS A 252 13.54 4.95 -0.13
C LYS A 252 15.02 4.93 -0.53
N ARG A 253 15.87 4.24 0.26
CA ARG A 253 17.30 4.11 -0.06
C ARG A 253 17.53 3.37 -1.37
N ALA A 254 16.83 2.27 -1.62
CA ALA A 254 16.96 1.50 -2.84
C ALA A 254 16.54 2.29 -4.10
N LEU A 255 15.53 3.15 -3.97
CA LEU A 255 15.11 4.07 -5.04
C LEU A 255 16.12 5.17 -5.35
N GLN A 256 16.83 5.65 -4.33
CA GLN A 256 17.84 6.70 -4.46
C GLN A 256 19.23 6.17 -4.84
N ASP A 257 19.47 4.87 -4.65
CA ASP A 257 20.75 4.24 -4.93
C ASP A 257 20.89 3.94 -6.43
N THR A 258 21.66 4.73 -7.13
CA THR A 258 21.96 4.53 -8.54
C THR A 258 22.74 3.23 -8.82
N ASN A 259 23.40 2.67 -7.79
CA ASN A 259 24.20 1.45 -7.86
C ASN A 259 23.44 0.22 -7.33
N PHE A 260 22.14 0.33 -7.04
CA PHE A 260 21.36 -0.82 -6.59
C PHE A 260 21.42 -1.96 -7.60
N ASN A 261 21.95 -3.11 -7.15
CA ASN A 261 22.22 -4.25 -8.03
C ASN A 261 20.95 -5.10 -8.25
N TYR A 262 20.05 -4.63 -9.13
CA TYR A 262 18.83 -5.34 -9.51
C TYR A 262 19.07 -6.78 -10.00
N PRO A 263 20.09 -7.08 -10.85
CA PRO A 263 20.35 -8.45 -11.27
C PRO A 263 20.71 -9.39 -10.13
N ALA A 264 21.55 -8.99 -9.18
CA ALA A 264 21.93 -9.82 -8.05
C ALA A 264 20.74 -10.08 -7.11
N HIS A 265 19.93 -9.03 -6.81
CA HIS A 265 18.73 -9.17 -6.01
C HIS A 265 17.68 -10.05 -6.69
N ARG A 266 17.50 -9.93 -7.99
CA ARG A 266 16.61 -10.82 -8.77
C ARG A 266 17.09 -12.27 -8.71
N ASN A 267 18.38 -12.50 -8.88
CA ASN A 267 18.96 -13.84 -8.87
C ASN A 267 18.75 -14.54 -7.53
N ILE A 268 19.08 -13.89 -6.40
CA ILE A 268 18.89 -14.49 -5.08
C ILE A 268 17.42 -14.79 -4.80
N PHE A 269 16.50 -13.87 -5.15
CA PHE A 269 15.06 -14.07 -4.97
C PHE A 269 14.56 -15.29 -5.75
N ILE A 270 14.87 -15.36 -7.05
CA ILE A 270 14.42 -16.46 -7.91
C ILE A 270 14.97 -17.81 -7.39
N ARG A 271 16.23 -17.88 -7.01
CA ARG A 271 16.85 -19.10 -6.47
C ARG A 271 16.14 -19.57 -5.19
N VAL A 272 15.91 -18.67 -4.25
CA VAL A 272 15.21 -18.97 -3.00
C VAL A 272 13.80 -19.48 -3.27
N PHE A 273 13.01 -18.80 -4.08
CA PHE A 273 11.63 -19.20 -4.32
C PHE A 273 11.51 -20.44 -5.22
N LYS A 274 12.50 -20.73 -6.06
CA LYS A 274 12.59 -22.00 -6.78
C LYS A 274 12.80 -23.19 -5.81
N ILE A 275 13.59 -23.02 -4.76
CA ILE A 275 13.75 -24.02 -3.70
C ILE A 275 12.41 -24.18 -2.95
N LEU A 276 11.82 -23.09 -2.51
CA LEU A 276 10.59 -23.09 -1.71
C LEU A 276 9.37 -23.63 -2.46
N ASN A 277 9.27 -23.39 -3.76
CA ASN A 277 8.21 -23.95 -4.60
C ASN A 277 8.23 -25.49 -4.63
N LYS A 278 9.42 -26.11 -4.55
CA LYS A 278 9.56 -27.58 -4.48
C LYS A 278 9.02 -28.19 -3.17
N LEU A 279 8.92 -27.42 -2.09
CA LEU A 279 8.41 -27.86 -0.79
C LEU A 279 6.86 -27.89 -0.75
N GLY A 280 6.21 -27.34 -1.76
CA GLY A 280 4.77 -27.34 -1.88
C GLY A 280 4.06 -26.16 -1.22
N LYS A 281 2.74 -26.19 -1.33
CA LYS A 281 1.87 -25.10 -0.85
C LYS A 281 1.72 -25.12 0.67
N GLY A 282 1.78 -23.94 1.29
CA GLY A 282 1.46 -23.79 2.72
C GLY A 282 2.66 -23.89 3.65
N ILE A 283 3.89 -23.87 3.12
CA ILE A 283 5.11 -23.88 3.93
C ILE A 283 5.19 -22.74 4.96
N PHE A 284 4.56 -21.61 4.62
CA PHE A 284 4.47 -20.45 5.50
C PHE A 284 3.17 -20.41 6.34
N ASN A 285 2.35 -21.47 6.30
CA ASN A 285 1.09 -21.49 7.03
C ASN A 285 1.30 -22.03 8.45
N GLN A 286 0.55 -21.50 9.40
CA GLN A 286 0.37 -22.09 10.73
C GLN A 286 -0.51 -23.34 10.65
N ASN A 287 -0.61 -24.07 11.77
CA ASN A 287 -1.44 -25.28 11.86
C ASN A 287 -2.93 -25.02 11.55
N ASN A 288 -3.41 -23.79 11.67
CA ASN A 288 -4.78 -23.38 11.31
C ASN A 288 -4.94 -22.99 9.82
N GLY A 289 -3.91 -23.21 9.00
CA GLY A 289 -3.92 -22.88 7.57
C GLY A 289 -3.68 -21.41 7.22
N MET A 290 -3.56 -20.52 8.20
CA MET A 290 -3.32 -19.10 7.94
C MET A 290 -1.85 -18.82 7.65
N PHE A 291 -1.59 -17.93 6.67
CA PHE A 291 -0.25 -17.45 6.36
C PHE A 291 0.39 -16.75 7.57
N ALA A 292 1.64 -17.08 7.85
CA ALA A 292 2.40 -16.51 8.96
C ALA A 292 3.65 -15.78 8.47
N THR A 293 3.62 -14.45 8.54
CA THR A 293 4.77 -13.60 8.21
C THR A 293 6.03 -13.98 9.00
N SER A 294 5.87 -14.50 10.22
CA SER A 294 6.99 -14.96 11.03
C SER A 294 7.70 -16.19 10.45
N LEU A 295 6.96 -17.14 9.88
CA LEU A 295 7.52 -18.28 9.16
C LEU A 295 8.19 -17.80 7.86
N PHE A 296 7.55 -16.89 7.15
CA PHE A 296 8.13 -16.27 5.94
C PHE A 296 9.51 -15.68 6.26
N ASP A 297 9.61 -14.84 7.30
CA ASP A 297 10.88 -14.20 7.68
C ASP A 297 12.00 -15.19 7.95
N VAL A 298 11.73 -16.18 8.80
CA VAL A 298 12.76 -17.15 9.22
C VAL A 298 13.18 -18.04 8.07
N ILE A 299 12.23 -18.59 7.32
CA ILE A 299 12.50 -19.55 6.26
C ILE A 299 13.20 -18.89 5.08
N THR A 300 12.65 -17.75 4.61
CA THR A 300 13.23 -17.08 3.43
C THR A 300 14.62 -16.52 3.71
N TYR A 301 14.82 -15.91 4.87
CA TYR A 301 16.14 -15.40 5.26
C TYR A 301 17.15 -16.54 5.43
N GLY A 302 16.79 -17.61 6.16
CA GLY A 302 17.70 -18.74 6.41
C GLY A 302 18.13 -19.44 5.12
N ILE A 303 17.21 -19.65 4.18
CA ILE A 303 17.54 -20.21 2.86
C ILE A 303 18.36 -19.22 2.04
N ALA A 304 18.04 -17.91 2.06
CA ALA A 304 18.74 -16.92 1.27
C ALA A 304 20.23 -16.80 1.62
N ILE A 305 20.58 -16.80 2.90
CA ILE A 305 21.98 -16.70 3.34
C ILE A 305 22.81 -17.98 3.08
N ASN A 306 22.16 -19.09 2.78
CA ASN A 306 22.76 -20.39 2.51
C ASN A 306 22.24 -21.01 1.20
N VAL A 307 21.89 -20.18 0.21
CA VAL A 307 21.18 -20.61 -0.99
C VAL A 307 21.90 -21.71 -1.76
N ASP A 308 23.22 -21.63 -1.88
CA ASP A 308 24.04 -22.62 -2.60
C ASP A 308 23.93 -24.02 -1.96
N LYS A 309 23.89 -24.09 -0.63
CA LYS A 309 23.67 -25.34 0.12
C LYS A 309 22.28 -25.91 -0.18
N TYR A 310 21.25 -25.08 -0.13
CA TYR A 310 19.87 -25.56 -0.23
C TYR A 310 19.42 -25.85 -1.66
N GLU A 311 20.07 -25.34 -2.69
CA GLU A 311 19.82 -25.73 -4.08
C GLU A 311 20.12 -27.21 -4.35
N SER A 312 21.15 -27.75 -3.68
CA SER A 312 21.56 -29.14 -3.80
C SER A 312 20.96 -30.05 -2.73
N THR A 313 20.23 -29.52 -1.75
CA THR A 313 19.59 -30.26 -0.67
C THR A 313 18.26 -30.86 -1.09
N ASP A 314 17.98 -32.11 -0.72
CA ASP A 314 16.71 -32.76 -0.95
C ASP A 314 15.58 -31.96 -0.29
N PRO A 315 14.50 -31.62 -1.02
CA PRO A 315 13.33 -30.91 -0.49
C PRO A 315 12.75 -31.52 0.79
N ILE A 316 12.75 -32.84 0.92
CA ILE A 316 12.29 -33.58 2.14
C ILE A 316 13.13 -33.18 3.34
N MET A 317 14.45 -33.06 3.17
CA MET A 317 15.35 -32.66 4.24
C MET A 317 15.09 -31.21 4.67
N ILE A 318 14.85 -30.31 3.72
CA ILE A 318 14.52 -28.91 4.01
C ILE A 318 13.18 -28.84 4.76
N GLN A 319 12.18 -29.58 4.32
CA GLN A 319 10.87 -29.65 5.00
C GLN A 319 11.05 -30.16 6.45
N LYS A 320 11.85 -31.16 6.67
CA LYS A 320 12.15 -31.68 8.01
C LYS A 320 12.83 -30.63 8.91
N ILE A 321 13.77 -29.86 8.37
CA ILE A 321 14.40 -28.74 9.11
C ILE A 321 13.33 -27.73 9.54
N ILE A 322 12.42 -27.35 8.63
CA ILE A 322 11.35 -26.41 8.94
C ILE A 322 10.42 -26.95 10.03
N ASP A 323 9.96 -28.19 9.90
CA ASP A 323 8.99 -28.78 10.82
C ASP A 323 9.58 -29.07 12.21
N GLU A 324 10.83 -29.54 12.28
CA GLU A 324 11.44 -29.95 13.53
C GLU A 324 12.23 -28.84 14.21
N LYS A 325 12.93 -27.98 13.43
CA LYS A 325 13.84 -26.98 14.00
C LYS A 325 13.28 -25.57 13.98
N VAL A 326 12.41 -25.22 13.04
CA VAL A 326 11.77 -23.88 13.03
C VAL A 326 10.48 -23.92 13.83
N ARG A 327 9.52 -24.79 13.43
CA ARG A 327 8.17 -24.79 14.03
C ARG A 327 8.13 -25.20 15.49
N LYS A 328 9.10 -26.01 15.94
CA LYS A 328 9.25 -26.47 17.34
C LYS A 328 10.26 -25.63 18.14
N ASN A 329 10.90 -24.63 17.53
CA ASN A 329 11.86 -23.78 18.22
C ASN A 329 11.20 -22.89 19.27
N GLU A 330 11.62 -22.97 20.53
CA GLU A 330 11.03 -22.21 21.62
C GLU A 330 11.13 -20.69 21.43
N THR A 331 12.28 -20.22 20.94
CA THR A 331 12.48 -18.79 20.66
C THR A 331 11.56 -18.33 19.53
N PHE A 332 11.44 -19.13 18.46
CA PHE A 332 10.51 -18.84 17.37
C PHE A 332 9.07 -18.81 17.85
N LEU A 333 8.64 -19.77 18.67
CA LEU A 333 7.28 -19.81 19.21
C LEU A 333 6.95 -18.55 20.05
N LYS A 334 7.92 -18.05 20.84
CA LYS A 334 7.74 -16.79 21.59
C LYS A 334 7.57 -15.58 20.68
N VAL A 335 8.34 -15.47 19.58
CA VAL A 335 8.32 -14.32 18.67
C VAL A 335 7.26 -14.43 17.55
N SER A 336 6.58 -15.58 17.43
CA SER A 336 5.50 -15.82 16.45
C SER A 336 4.09 -15.66 17.01
N ARG A 337 3.92 -15.41 18.32
CA ARG A 337 2.60 -15.20 18.97
C ARG A 337 1.89 -13.99 18.40
N ARG A 338 0.53 -13.99 18.45
CA ARG A 338 -0.33 -12.90 17.94
C ARG A 338 0.04 -11.55 18.57
N GLY A 339 0.02 -10.49 17.73
CA GLY A 339 0.33 -9.11 18.10
C GLY A 339 1.81 -8.75 18.02
N GLY A 340 2.12 -7.54 17.58
CA GLY A 340 3.49 -6.99 17.55
C GLY A 340 4.47 -7.65 16.58
N ASN A 341 4.00 -8.28 15.50
CA ASN A 341 4.85 -9.00 14.53
C ASN A 341 5.98 -8.18 13.92
N ASN A 342 5.85 -6.86 13.89
CA ASN A 342 6.82 -5.92 13.32
C ASN A 342 7.65 -5.19 14.39
N GLN A 343 7.62 -5.62 15.65
CA GLN A 343 8.47 -5.07 16.70
C GLN A 343 9.93 -5.49 16.47
N LYS A 344 10.86 -4.55 16.74
CA LYS A 344 12.31 -4.74 16.55
C LYS A 344 12.82 -6.06 17.14
N GLU A 345 12.55 -6.29 18.40
CA GLU A 345 13.05 -7.47 19.13
C GLU A 345 12.60 -8.79 18.47
N ARG A 346 11.35 -8.84 18.02
CA ARG A 346 10.83 -10.04 17.35
C ARG A 346 11.49 -10.29 15.99
N ILE A 347 11.74 -9.25 15.21
CA ILE A 347 12.45 -9.38 13.94
C ILE A 347 13.88 -9.84 14.15
N VAL A 348 14.60 -9.21 15.06
CA VAL A 348 16.00 -9.61 15.39
C VAL A 348 16.08 -11.07 15.84
N ASN A 349 15.17 -11.50 16.71
CA ASN A 349 15.13 -12.89 17.17
C ASN A 349 14.77 -13.87 16.04
N ARG A 350 13.92 -13.51 15.08
CA ARG A 350 13.65 -14.34 13.89
C ARG A 350 14.90 -14.51 13.03
N ILE A 351 15.68 -13.46 12.83
CA ILE A 351 16.94 -13.53 12.09
C ILE A 351 17.95 -14.44 12.81
N LYS A 352 18.06 -14.35 14.14
CA LYS A 352 18.90 -15.26 14.93
C LYS A 352 18.46 -16.71 14.76
N VAL A 353 17.16 -17.00 14.96
CA VAL A 353 16.62 -18.35 14.76
C VAL A 353 16.90 -18.88 13.34
N ALA A 354 16.74 -18.02 12.33
CA ALA A 354 17.03 -18.41 10.95
C ALA A 354 18.49 -18.83 10.76
N LYS A 355 19.45 -18.09 11.33
CA LYS A 355 20.88 -18.41 11.26
C LYS A 355 21.25 -19.68 12.03
N ASP A 356 20.61 -19.87 13.19
CA ASP A 356 20.92 -21.03 14.06
C ASP A 356 20.36 -22.34 13.46
N VAL A 357 19.29 -22.25 12.67
CA VAL A 357 18.58 -23.43 12.15
C VAL A 357 19.03 -23.82 10.74
N PHE A 358 19.28 -22.83 9.88
CA PHE A 358 19.65 -23.05 8.47
C PHE A 358 21.15 -22.92 8.23
#